data_35c9f2ed14edb89712c8629577f22115
#
_entry.id   35c9f2ed14edb89712c8629577f22115
#
_cell.length_a   1.000
_cell.length_b   1.000
_cell.length_c   1.000
_cell.angle_alpha   90.00
_cell.angle_beta   90.00
_cell.angle_gamma   90.00
#
_symmetry.space_group_name_H-M   'P 1'
#
loop_
_entity.id
_entity.type
_entity.pdbx_description
1 polymer ?
#
loop_
_entity_poly.entity_id
_entity_poly.type
_entity_poly.pdbx_seq_one_letter_code
_entity_poly.pdbx_strand_id
1 'polypeptide(L)'
;MKTINPETAVIVFDLDDTLYSEYEYKLSGIRAVVDTVAALYPDWNSDDLLSNIDPDGKDWLDKLCCHCGFNESEKQVLLWQYRLHRPTLTPYASPDFLSDLTAPFAARALITDGRSLTQRLKLETLGLSSLFDDILVSEACASEKPDSKRFHYLQDKYAAKADCFIYIGDNISKD
;
A
#
# COMPACT_ATOMS: atom_id res chain seq x y z
N MET A 1 7.53 33.90 -0.06
CA MET A 1 6.87 32.56 0.05
C MET A 1 5.62 32.75 0.89
N LYS A 2 4.45 32.28 0.45
CA LYS A 2 3.27 32.22 1.33
C LYS A 2 3.56 31.21 2.44
N THR A 3 3.49 31.63 3.68
CA THR A 3 3.55 30.71 4.83
C THR A 3 2.25 29.91 4.85
N ILE A 4 2.34 28.59 4.83
CA ILE A 4 1.18 27.70 4.92
C ILE A 4 0.74 27.69 6.39
N ASN A 5 -0.56 27.93 6.64
CA ASN A 5 -1.14 27.74 7.94
C ASN A 5 -1.69 26.30 8.03
N PRO A 6 -1.12 25.43 8.90
CA PRO A 6 -1.60 24.05 9.05
C PRO A 6 -3.09 23.97 9.44
N GLU A 7 -3.57 24.89 10.28
CA GLU A 7 -4.97 24.88 10.76
C GLU A 7 -6.00 25.06 9.64
N THR A 8 -5.57 25.61 8.48
CA THR A 8 -6.40 25.76 7.27
C THR A 8 -5.87 24.94 6.10
N ALA A 9 -5.05 23.94 6.36
CA ALA A 9 -4.49 23.06 5.34
C ALA A 9 -4.89 21.60 5.58
N VAL A 10 -5.20 20.89 4.52
CA VAL A 10 -5.34 19.41 4.52
C VAL A 10 -4.02 18.82 4.06
N ILE A 11 -3.47 17.90 4.86
CA ILE A 11 -2.32 17.11 4.45
C ILE A 11 -2.77 15.76 3.89
N VAL A 12 -2.27 15.41 2.71
CA VAL A 12 -2.65 14.22 1.95
C VAL A 12 -1.39 13.40 1.67
N PHE A 13 -1.41 12.12 2.00
CA PHE A 13 -0.28 11.21 1.75
C PHE A 13 -0.62 10.18 0.68
N ASP A 14 0.38 9.77 -0.08
CA ASP A 14 0.41 8.45 -0.68
C ASP A 14 0.83 7.41 0.36
N LEU A 15 0.71 6.12 0.03
CA LEU A 15 1.08 5.03 0.92
C LEU A 15 2.40 4.36 0.48
N ASP A 16 2.38 3.76 -0.71
CA ASP A 16 3.48 2.93 -1.23
C ASP A 16 4.69 3.81 -1.57
N ASP A 17 5.88 3.41 -1.15
CA ASP A 17 7.15 4.14 -1.27
C ASP A 17 7.15 5.58 -0.67
N THR A 18 6.07 5.95 0.03
CA THR A 18 5.93 7.23 0.74
C THR A 18 5.93 7.06 2.26
N LEU A 19 5.19 6.11 2.80
CA LEU A 19 5.12 5.85 4.25
C LEU A 19 5.89 4.60 4.66
N TYR A 20 6.18 3.71 3.73
CA TYR A 20 7.00 2.50 3.87
C TYR A 20 7.53 2.09 2.50
N SER A 21 8.44 1.10 2.41
CA SER A 21 8.92 0.57 1.14
C SER A 21 7.96 -0.46 0.54
N GLU A 22 7.41 -0.21 -0.67
CA GLU A 22 6.57 -1.18 -1.38
C GLU A 22 7.30 -2.50 -1.62
N TYR A 23 8.63 -2.46 -1.74
CA TYR A 23 9.46 -3.64 -1.88
C TYR A 23 9.37 -4.59 -0.67
N GLU A 24 9.23 -4.07 0.56
CA GLU A 24 9.01 -4.90 1.75
C GLU A 24 7.68 -5.67 1.65
N TYR A 25 6.62 -5.03 1.15
CA TYR A 25 5.35 -5.71 0.91
C TYR A 25 5.52 -6.86 -0.10
N LYS A 26 6.24 -6.61 -1.20
CA LYS A 26 6.50 -7.63 -2.22
C LYS A 26 7.26 -8.81 -1.65
N LEU A 27 8.35 -8.59 -0.91
CA LEU A 27 9.14 -9.65 -0.29
C LEU A 27 8.33 -10.45 0.73
N SER A 28 7.60 -9.77 1.60
CA SER A 28 6.72 -10.38 2.60
C SER A 28 5.67 -11.28 1.94
N GLY A 29 5.07 -10.81 0.83
CA GLY A 29 4.07 -11.57 0.09
C GLY A 29 4.64 -12.79 -0.64
N ILE A 30 5.80 -12.66 -1.27
CA ILE A 30 6.53 -13.79 -1.87
C ILE A 30 6.79 -14.85 -0.79
N ARG A 31 7.30 -14.44 0.37
CA ARG A 31 7.57 -15.35 1.49
C ARG A 31 6.30 -16.07 1.95
N ALA A 32 5.20 -15.36 2.13
CA ALA A 32 3.93 -15.95 2.56
C ALA A 32 3.39 -16.99 1.56
N VAL A 33 3.54 -16.74 0.25
CA VAL A 33 3.16 -17.70 -0.79
C VAL A 33 4.05 -18.94 -0.75
N VAL A 34 5.36 -18.76 -0.69
CA VAL A 34 6.34 -19.85 -0.67
C VAL A 34 6.15 -20.72 0.57
N ASP A 35 5.97 -20.13 1.75
CA ASP A 35 5.72 -20.85 3.00
C ASP A 35 4.40 -21.64 2.93
N THR A 36 3.38 -21.11 2.24
CA THR A 36 2.13 -21.84 2.00
C THR A 36 2.34 -23.06 1.11
N VAL A 37 3.11 -22.91 0.02
CA VAL A 37 3.43 -24.03 -0.88
C VAL A 37 4.21 -25.10 -0.12
N ALA A 38 5.27 -24.72 0.60
CA ALA A 38 6.09 -25.66 1.36
C ALA A 38 5.31 -26.40 2.46
N ALA A 39 4.32 -25.73 3.08
CA ALA A 39 3.47 -26.35 4.09
C ALA A 39 2.48 -27.38 3.54
N LEU A 40 2.01 -27.20 2.30
CA LEU A 40 0.97 -28.00 1.69
C LEU A 40 1.50 -29.09 0.73
N TYR A 41 2.68 -28.92 0.19
CA TYR A 41 3.30 -29.80 -0.81
C TYR A 41 4.64 -30.31 -0.29
N PRO A 42 4.72 -31.57 0.20
CA PRO A 42 5.91 -32.11 0.86
C PRO A 42 7.16 -32.17 -0.02
N ASP A 43 7.00 -32.13 -1.34
CA ASP A 43 8.12 -32.15 -2.30
C ASP A 43 8.89 -30.83 -2.36
N TRP A 44 8.37 -29.78 -1.74
CA TRP A 44 8.93 -28.42 -1.78
C TRP A 44 9.34 -27.92 -0.39
N ASN A 45 10.43 -27.16 -0.33
CA ASN A 45 10.79 -26.42 0.87
C ASN A 45 10.98 -24.94 0.55
N SER A 46 10.78 -24.09 1.56
CA SER A 46 10.75 -22.61 1.38
C SER A 46 12.08 -22.07 0.86
N ASP A 47 13.22 -22.58 1.33
CA ASP A 47 14.53 -22.03 0.97
C ASP A 47 14.87 -22.35 -0.49
N ASP A 48 14.58 -23.57 -0.95
CA ASP A 48 14.77 -23.97 -2.34
C ASP A 48 13.86 -23.15 -3.28
N LEU A 49 12.59 -22.97 -2.91
CA LEU A 49 11.65 -22.17 -3.71
C LEU A 49 12.11 -20.72 -3.80
N LEU A 50 12.52 -20.11 -2.67
CA LEU A 50 12.99 -18.72 -2.64
C LEU A 50 14.25 -18.53 -3.48
N SER A 51 15.17 -19.50 -3.49
CA SER A 51 16.40 -19.42 -4.27
C SER A 51 16.17 -19.35 -5.79
N ASN A 52 15.00 -19.82 -6.24
CA ASN A 52 14.58 -19.84 -7.65
C ASN A 52 13.70 -18.64 -8.05
N ILE A 53 13.34 -17.74 -7.10
CA ILE A 53 12.54 -16.57 -7.36
C ILE A 53 13.44 -15.34 -7.48
N ASP A 54 13.32 -14.63 -8.61
CA ASP A 54 13.83 -13.27 -8.74
C ASP A 54 12.78 -12.30 -8.18
N PRO A 55 13.01 -11.69 -7.00
CA PRO A 55 12.04 -10.80 -6.40
C PRO A 55 11.85 -9.50 -7.18
N ASP A 56 12.78 -9.10 -8.04
CA ASP A 56 12.63 -7.94 -8.93
C ASP A 56 11.80 -8.26 -10.17
N GLY A 57 11.70 -9.54 -10.53
CA GLY A 57 10.90 -10.01 -11.64
C GLY A 57 9.40 -9.72 -11.45
N LYS A 58 8.73 -9.30 -12.54
CA LYS A 58 7.27 -9.10 -12.55
C LYS A 58 6.50 -10.42 -12.65
N ASP A 59 7.15 -11.45 -13.14
CA ASP A 59 6.62 -12.79 -13.46
C ASP A 59 7.00 -13.86 -12.42
N TRP A 60 7.40 -13.43 -11.21
CA TRP A 60 7.86 -14.34 -10.16
C TRP A 60 6.85 -15.45 -9.81
N LEU A 61 5.55 -15.11 -9.79
CA LEU A 61 4.48 -16.08 -9.49
C LEU A 61 4.28 -17.08 -10.65
N ASP A 62 4.38 -16.61 -11.89
CA ASP A 62 4.31 -17.48 -13.07
C ASP A 62 5.46 -18.48 -13.08
N LYS A 63 6.67 -18.02 -12.77
CA LYS A 63 7.86 -18.87 -12.66
C LYS A 63 7.73 -19.88 -11.53
N LEU A 64 7.25 -19.47 -10.36
CA LEU A 64 6.98 -20.37 -9.24
C LEU A 64 5.97 -21.44 -9.64
N CYS A 65 4.84 -21.07 -10.23
CA CYS A 65 3.81 -22.02 -10.64
C CYS A 65 4.32 -22.99 -11.71
N CYS A 66 5.09 -22.49 -12.68
CA CYS A 66 5.73 -23.33 -13.70
C CYS A 66 6.72 -24.33 -13.08
N HIS A 67 7.55 -23.88 -12.15
CA HIS A 67 8.52 -24.73 -11.43
C HIS A 67 7.84 -25.83 -10.62
N CYS A 68 6.74 -25.50 -9.94
CA CYS A 68 5.99 -26.47 -9.12
C CYS A 68 4.99 -27.32 -9.92
N GLY A 69 4.79 -27.04 -11.22
CA GLY A 69 3.80 -27.73 -12.04
C GLY A 69 2.36 -27.35 -11.73
N PHE A 70 2.13 -26.17 -11.15
CA PHE A 70 0.78 -25.70 -10.78
C PHE A 70 0.01 -25.18 -12.00
N ASN A 71 -1.29 -25.43 -11.97
CA ASN A 71 -2.24 -24.94 -12.98
C ASN A 71 -2.73 -23.51 -12.66
N GLU A 72 -3.52 -22.93 -13.59
CA GLU A 72 -4.04 -21.57 -13.43
C GLU A 72 -4.95 -21.39 -12.21
N SER A 73 -5.70 -22.43 -11.80
CA SER A 73 -6.56 -22.35 -10.60
C SER A 73 -5.72 -22.24 -9.33
N GLU A 74 -4.65 -23.03 -9.22
CA GLU A 74 -3.71 -22.96 -8.09
C GLU A 74 -3.01 -21.60 -8.07
N LYS A 75 -2.56 -21.11 -9.22
CA LYS A 75 -1.97 -19.77 -9.35
C LYS A 75 -2.90 -18.66 -8.85
N GLN A 76 -4.20 -18.72 -9.19
CA GLN A 76 -5.17 -17.73 -8.70
C GLN A 76 -5.31 -17.76 -7.17
N VAL A 77 -5.31 -18.95 -6.56
CA VAL A 77 -5.32 -19.08 -5.09
C VAL A 77 -4.06 -18.47 -4.48
N LEU A 78 -2.88 -18.77 -5.02
CA LEU A 78 -1.61 -18.21 -4.55
C LEU A 78 -1.54 -16.68 -4.74
N LEU A 79 -2.12 -16.16 -5.83
CA LEU A 79 -2.24 -14.71 -6.05
C LEU A 79 -3.13 -14.05 -4.98
N TRP A 80 -4.21 -14.70 -4.55
CA TRP A 80 -5.03 -14.22 -3.45
C TRP A 80 -4.29 -14.33 -2.12
N GLN A 81 -3.53 -15.39 -1.88
CA GLN A 81 -2.66 -15.53 -0.72
C GLN A 81 -1.64 -14.38 -0.65
N TYR A 82 -0.99 -14.06 -1.78
CA TYR A 82 -0.10 -12.89 -1.90
C TYR A 82 -0.81 -11.58 -1.54
N ARG A 83 -2.02 -11.35 -2.04
CA ARG A 83 -2.77 -10.11 -1.83
C ARG A 83 -3.32 -9.94 -0.43
N LEU A 84 -3.60 -11.04 0.26
CA LEU A 84 -4.28 -11.06 1.55
C LEU A 84 -3.36 -11.52 2.70
N HIS A 85 -2.05 -11.75 2.44
CA HIS A 85 -1.14 -12.06 3.54
C HIS A 85 -1.07 -10.89 4.52
N ARG A 86 -0.76 -11.18 5.76
CA ARG A 86 -0.44 -10.14 6.74
C ARG A 86 1.01 -9.73 6.55
N PRO A 87 1.29 -8.54 6.00
CA PRO A 87 2.66 -8.19 5.61
C PRO A 87 3.52 -7.87 6.82
N THR A 88 4.84 -8.05 6.65
CA THR A 88 5.84 -7.52 7.57
C THR A 88 6.39 -6.24 6.95
N LEU A 89 6.08 -5.09 7.54
CA LEU A 89 6.41 -3.76 7.02
C LEU A 89 7.05 -2.91 8.09
N THR A 90 8.00 -2.07 7.69
CA THR A 90 8.66 -1.08 8.53
C THR A 90 8.28 0.32 8.06
N PRO A 91 7.52 1.10 8.85
CA PRO A 91 7.19 2.47 8.48
C PRO A 91 8.45 3.35 8.49
N TYR A 92 8.55 4.31 7.56
CA TYR A 92 9.66 5.28 7.51
C TYR A 92 9.66 6.23 8.72
N ALA A 93 8.48 6.44 9.32
CA ALA A 93 8.33 7.19 10.57
C ALA A 93 7.31 6.49 11.46
N SER A 94 7.50 6.55 12.78
CA SER A 94 6.56 5.91 13.70
C SER A 94 5.16 6.54 13.61
N PRO A 95 4.09 5.76 13.86
CA PRO A 95 2.72 6.28 13.88
C PRO A 95 2.56 7.47 14.85
N ASP A 96 3.17 7.41 16.01
CA ASP A 96 3.11 8.48 17.00
C ASP A 96 3.77 9.76 16.47
N PHE A 97 4.96 9.66 15.86
CA PHE A 97 5.63 10.80 15.24
C PHE A 97 4.77 11.43 14.13
N LEU A 98 4.18 10.61 13.25
CA LEU A 98 3.30 11.11 12.18
C LEU A 98 2.05 11.76 12.77
N SER A 99 1.49 11.20 13.82
CA SER A 99 0.33 11.77 14.52
C SER A 99 0.63 13.14 15.08
N ASP A 100 1.76 13.28 15.79
CA ASP A 100 2.17 14.56 16.38
C ASP A 100 2.51 15.60 15.30
N LEU A 101 3.26 15.20 14.27
CA LEU A 101 3.63 16.07 13.15
C LEU A 101 2.41 16.61 12.40
N THR A 102 1.38 15.78 12.25
CA THR A 102 0.19 16.13 11.47
C THR A 102 -0.98 16.65 12.31
N ALA A 103 -0.86 16.64 13.64
CA ALA A 103 -1.90 17.14 14.56
C ALA A 103 -2.35 18.58 14.29
N PRO A 104 -1.48 19.53 13.87
CA PRO A 104 -1.89 20.91 13.60
C PRO A 104 -2.76 21.07 12.33
N PHE A 105 -2.81 20.07 11.44
CA PHE A 105 -3.53 20.19 10.17
C PHE A 105 -5.05 20.09 10.34
N ALA A 106 -5.78 20.81 9.51
CA ALA A 106 -7.26 20.81 9.51
C ALA A 106 -7.85 19.42 9.26
N ALA A 107 -7.18 18.60 8.47
CA ALA A 107 -7.49 17.18 8.25
C ALA A 107 -6.28 16.43 7.67
N ARG A 108 -6.31 15.11 7.83
CA ARG A 108 -5.31 14.16 7.32
C ARG A 108 -5.99 13.17 6.40
N ALA A 109 -5.53 13.05 5.17
CA ALA A 109 -6.08 12.13 4.19
C ALA A 109 -4.99 11.24 3.57
N LEU A 110 -5.42 10.09 3.07
CA LEU A 110 -4.60 9.18 2.27
C LEU A 110 -5.25 8.97 0.91
N ILE A 111 -4.48 9.11 -0.17
CA ILE A 111 -4.86 8.71 -1.53
C ILE A 111 -3.87 7.68 -2.02
N THR A 112 -4.31 6.44 -2.19
CA THR A 112 -3.44 5.34 -2.61
C THR A 112 -4.06 4.54 -3.75
N ASP A 113 -3.23 4.05 -4.67
CA ASP A 113 -3.67 3.15 -5.73
C ASP A 113 -3.52 1.69 -5.28
N GLY A 114 -4.43 0.85 -5.74
CA GLY A 114 -4.42 -0.58 -5.47
C GLY A 114 -5.77 -1.15 -5.02
N ARG A 115 -5.72 -2.36 -4.47
CA ARG A 115 -6.91 -3.08 -4.00
C ARG A 115 -7.27 -2.66 -2.58
N SER A 116 -8.55 -2.43 -2.34
CA SER A 116 -9.05 -1.92 -1.05
C SER A 116 -8.63 -2.77 0.14
N LEU A 117 -8.77 -4.08 0.05
CA LEU A 117 -8.37 -4.98 1.14
C LEU A 117 -6.85 -4.97 1.37
N THR A 118 -6.07 -5.01 0.29
CA THR A 118 -4.61 -4.98 0.35
C THR A 118 -4.10 -3.71 1.02
N GLN A 119 -4.58 -2.53 0.58
CA GLN A 119 -4.13 -1.25 1.15
C GLN A 119 -4.54 -1.09 2.61
N ARG A 120 -5.72 -1.62 3.00
CA ARG A 120 -6.17 -1.62 4.40
C ARG A 120 -5.34 -2.55 5.29
N LEU A 121 -4.93 -3.72 4.79
CA LEU A 121 -4.01 -4.62 5.51
C LEU A 121 -2.64 -3.98 5.73
N LYS A 122 -2.11 -3.26 4.74
CA LYS A 122 -0.87 -2.49 4.88
C LYS A 122 -1.00 -1.43 5.97
N LEU A 123 -2.07 -0.61 5.94
CA LEU A 123 -2.32 0.42 6.94
C LEU A 123 -2.48 -0.14 8.35
N GLU A 124 -3.18 -1.27 8.49
CA GLU A 124 -3.35 -1.96 9.77
C GLU A 124 -2.01 -2.43 10.33
N THR A 125 -1.19 -3.05 9.48
CA THR A 125 0.14 -3.56 9.88
C THR A 125 1.10 -2.42 10.26
N LEU A 126 1.03 -1.29 9.54
CA LEU A 126 1.82 -0.09 9.84
C LEU A 126 1.33 0.68 11.07
N GLY A 127 0.16 0.31 11.64
CA GLY A 127 -0.45 1.05 12.75
C GLY A 127 -1.04 2.41 12.35
N LEU A 128 -1.32 2.61 11.05
CA LEU A 128 -1.73 3.91 10.50
C LEU A 128 -3.23 4.00 10.20
N SER A 129 -4.01 2.96 10.47
CA SER A 129 -5.45 2.91 10.11
C SER A 129 -6.28 4.02 10.77
N SER A 130 -5.92 4.47 11.96
CA SER A 130 -6.61 5.52 12.72
C SER A 130 -6.01 6.91 12.54
N LEU A 131 -4.93 7.05 11.78
CA LEU A 131 -4.25 8.33 11.58
C LEU A 131 -5.03 9.26 10.66
N PHE A 132 -5.70 8.69 9.66
CA PHE A 132 -6.32 9.43 8.56
C PHE A 132 -7.83 9.62 8.77
N ASP A 133 -8.31 10.85 8.54
CA ASP A 133 -9.74 11.19 8.53
C ASP A 133 -10.44 10.65 7.27
N ASP A 134 -9.67 10.52 6.16
CA ASP A 134 -10.11 9.92 4.90
C ASP A 134 -9.06 8.98 4.32
N ILE A 135 -9.50 7.80 3.86
CA ILE A 135 -8.68 6.82 3.14
C ILE A 135 -9.36 6.52 1.80
N LEU A 136 -8.77 7.06 0.72
CA LEU A 136 -9.29 6.96 -0.64
C LEU A 136 -8.46 6.00 -1.47
N VAL A 137 -8.96 4.77 -1.62
CA VAL A 137 -8.31 3.71 -2.39
C VAL A 137 -8.88 3.68 -3.80
N SER A 138 -8.02 3.54 -4.82
CA SER A 138 -8.43 3.61 -6.24
C SER A 138 -9.52 2.61 -6.60
N GLU A 139 -9.43 1.36 -6.14
CA GLU A 139 -10.46 0.33 -6.40
C GLU A 139 -11.83 0.74 -5.87
N ALA A 140 -11.90 1.30 -4.64
CA ALA A 140 -13.15 1.72 -4.02
C ALA A 140 -13.75 2.97 -4.66
N CYS A 141 -12.89 3.86 -5.20
CA CYS A 141 -13.28 5.14 -5.80
C CYS A 141 -13.46 5.05 -7.32
N ALA A 142 -13.12 3.91 -7.95
CA ALA A 142 -13.04 3.74 -9.41
C ALA A 142 -12.26 4.90 -10.07
N SER A 143 -11.08 5.22 -9.52
CA SER A 143 -10.24 6.35 -9.94
C SER A 143 -8.78 6.06 -9.53
N GLU A 144 -7.88 5.97 -10.49
CA GLU A 144 -6.44 5.78 -10.26
C GLU A 144 -5.68 7.08 -10.56
N LYS A 145 -4.56 7.34 -9.87
CA LYS A 145 -3.68 8.46 -10.16
C LYS A 145 -3.12 8.34 -11.60
N PRO A 146 -3.07 9.40 -12.39
CA PRO A 146 -3.23 10.83 -12.04
C PRO A 146 -4.67 11.39 -12.18
N ASP A 147 -5.73 10.57 -12.15
CA ASP A 147 -7.10 11.07 -12.15
C ASP A 147 -7.37 11.94 -10.92
N SER A 148 -7.80 13.18 -11.13
CA SER A 148 -8.02 14.18 -10.08
C SER A 148 -9.29 13.97 -9.24
N LYS A 149 -10.14 13.00 -9.57
CA LYS A 149 -11.44 12.76 -8.93
C LYS A 149 -11.35 12.67 -7.39
N ARG A 150 -10.37 11.93 -6.87
CA ARG A 150 -10.18 11.78 -5.41
C ARG A 150 -9.68 13.05 -4.75
N PHE A 151 -8.86 13.84 -5.46
CA PHE A 151 -8.42 15.16 -4.99
C PHE A 151 -9.57 16.15 -4.93
N HIS A 152 -10.42 16.21 -5.97
CA HIS A 152 -11.61 17.06 -5.98
C HIS A 152 -12.59 16.67 -4.85
N TYR A 153 -12.78 15.37 -4.60
CA TYR A 153 -13.59 14.92 -3.46
C TYR A 153 -13.10 15.52 -2.12
N LEU A 154 -11.78 15.51 -1.87
CA LEU A 154 -11.23 16.12 -0.66
C LEU A 154 -11.40 17.65 -0.65
N GLN A 155 -11.19 18.31 -1.80
CA GLN A 155 -11.39 19.75 -1.93
C GLN A 155 -12.84 20.14 -1.60
N ASP A 156 -13.83 19.43 -2.15
CA ASP A 156 -15.23 19.68 -1.90
C ASP A 156 -15.60 19.41 -0.42
N LYS A 157 -15.12 18.28 0.12
CA LYS A 157 -15.40 17.88 1.52
C LYS A 157 -14.86 18.89 2.53
N TYR A 158 -13.68 19.43 2.28
CA TYR A 158 -12.99 20.33 3.22
C TYR A 158 -13.06 21.81 2.83
N ALA A 159 -13.84 22.18 1.82
CA ALA A 159 -13.95 23.55 1.31
C ALA A 159 -14.25 24.61 2.38
N ALA A 160 -15.00 24.25 3.44
CA ALA A 160 -15.34 25.16 4.54
C ALA A 160 -14.25 25.27 5.63
N LYS A 161 -13.23 24.39 5.60
CA LYS A 161 -12.21 24.28 6.65
C LYS A 161 -10.81 24.55 6.17
N ALA A 162 -10.55 24.35 4.86
CA ALA A 162 -9.20 24.41 4.31
C ALA A 162 -9.18 25.22 3.00
N ASP A 163 -8.15 26.03 2.86
CA ASP A 163 -7.81 26.81 1.66
C ASP A 163 -6.55 26.30 0.97
N CYS A 164 -5.88 25.32 1.57
CA CYS A 164 -4.66 24.71 1.06
C CYS A 164 -4.69 23.19 1.18
N PHE A 165 -4.16 22.50 0.15
CA PHE A 165 -3.96 21.06 0.15
C PHE A 165 -2.49 20.77 -0.13
N ILE A 166 -1.87 19.96 0.74
CA ILE A 166 -0.47 19.55 0.61
C ILE A 166 -0.47 18.07 0.34
N TYR A 167 0.04 17.67 -0.81
CA TYR A 167 0.20 16.26 -1.15
C TYR A 167 1.67 15.83 -0.97
N ILE A 168 1.86 14.69 -0.34
CA ILE A 168 3.16 14.04 -0.13
C ILE A 168 3.12 12.68 -0.80
N GLY A 169 3.94 12.49 -1.81
CA GLY A 169 4.06 11.26 -2.59
C GLY A 169 5.47 11.12 -3.17
N ASP A 170 5.77 9.95 -3.71
CA ASP A 170 7.07 9.60 -4.28
C ASP A 170 7.16 9.84 -5.80
N ASN A 171 6.04 9.97 -6.48
CA ASN A 171 5.96 9.93 -7.94
C ASN A 171 5.35 11.19 -8.57
N ILE A 172 6.18 12.17 -8.89
CA ILE A 172 5.77 13.47 -9.49
C ILE A 172 4.89 13.32 -10.75
N SER A 173 4.97 12.23 -11.48
CA SER A 173 4.17 12.03 -12.70
C SER A 173 2.76 11.50 -12.44
N LYS A 174 2.51 10.95 -11.26
CA LYS A 174 1.22 10.39 -10.85
C LYS A 174 0.56 11.23 -9.75
N ASP A 175 1.38 11.91 -8.95
CA ASP A 175 0.99 12.60 -7.72
C ASP A 175 0.69 14.09 -7.92
#